data_1eefb3b2502040db5fd3d458cb9813a0
#
_entry.id   1eefb3b2502040db5fd3d458cb9813a0
#
_cell.length_a   1.000
_cell.length_b   1.000
_cell.length_c   1.000
_cell.angle_alpha   90.00
_cell.angle_beta   90.00
_cell.angle_gamma   90.00
#
_symmetry.space_group_name_H-M   'P 1'
#
loop_
_entity.id
_entity.type
_entity.pdbx_description
1 polymer ?
#
loop_
_entity_poly.entity_id
_entity_poly.type
_entity_poly.pdbx_seq_one_letter_code
_entity_poly.pdbx_strand_id
1 'polypeptide(L)'
;MQQQARKVIFMAIKVSKIYGMDIYTDGGKFLGRVQEILLDLEKGEVIRLTMEPLNSVSKDEAKRILRDKSVLYKSVKSVEDVVVVTKGATSAAGLEG
;
A
#
# COMPACT_ATOMS: atom_id res chain seq x y z
N MET A 1 20.04 -17.24 -2.53
CA MET A 1 20.51 -15.88 -2.30
C MET A 1 20.36 -14.96 -3.51
N GLN A 2 20.80 -15.40 -4.69
CA GLN A 2 20.67 -14.58 -5.89
C GLN A 2 19.21 -14.33 -6.25
N GLN A 3 18.33 -15.29 -6.04
CA GLN A 3 16.91 -15.12 -6.32
C GLN A 3 16.27 -14.07 -5.42
N GLN A 4 16.70 -13.99 -4.16
CA GLN A 4 16.20 -12.98 -3.25
C GLN A 4 16.63 -11.58 -3.66
N ALA A 5 17.89 -11.44 -4.11
CA ALA A 5 18.38 -10.15 -4.58
C ALA A 5 17.60 -9.66 -5.79
N ARG A 6 17.33 -10.55 -6.75
CA ARG A 6 16.54 -10.21 -7.93
C ARG A 6 15.12 -9.80 -7.58
N LYS A 7 14.52 -10.51 -6.62
CA LYS A 7 13.16 -10.21 -6.16
C LYS A 7 13.10 -8.83 -5.53
N VAL A 8 14.07 -8.49 -4.69
CA VAL A 8 14.12 -7.19 -4.04
C VAL A 8 14.30 -6.07 -5.06
N ILE A 9 15.19 -6.25 -6.03
CA ILE A 9 15.41 -5.25 -7.09
C ILE A 9 14.13 -5.05 -7.90
N PHE A 10 13.45 -6.14 -8.27
CA PHE A 10 12.21 -6.07 -9.03
C PHE A 10 11.13 -5.32 -8.25
N MET A 11 11.00 -5.60 -6.95
CA MET A 11 10.03 -4.90 -6.10
C MET A 11 10.36 -3.41 -5.97
N ALA A 12 11.64 -3.07 -5.85
CA ALA A 12 12.06 -1.68 -5.75
C ALA A 12 11.66 -0.88 -6.99
N ILE A 13 11.79 -1.48 -8.18
CA ILE A 13 11.39 -0.83 -9.43
C ILE A 13 9.87 -0.63 -9.44
N LYS A 14 9.10 -1.64 -9.07
CA LYS A 14 7.64 -1.52 -9.01
C LYS A 14 7.18 -0.51 -7.97
N VAL A 15 7.81 -0.51 -6.80
CA VAL A 15 7.48 0.40 -5.71
C VAL A 15 7.64 1.84 -6.16
N SER A 16 8.72 2.16 -6.85
CA SER A 16 8.93 3.54 -7.31
C SER A 16 7.87 3.99 -8.31
N LYS A 17 7.27 3.07 -9.05
CA LYS A 17 6.18 3.39 -9.98
C LYS A 17 4.84 3.59 -9.28
N ILE A 18 4.66 2.95 -8.13
CA ILE A 18 3.38 3.00 -7.39
C ILE A 18 3.15 4.34 -6.71
N TYR A 19 4.22 5.01 -6.29
CA TYR A 19 4.09 6.33 -5.64
C TYR A 19 3.32 7.29 -6.55
N GLY A 20 2.33 7.95 -5.96
CA GLY A 20 1.52 8.93 -6.67
C GLY A 20 0.40 8.36 -7.52
N MET A 21 0.31 7.03 -7.64
CA MET A 21 -0.79 6.42 -8.39
C MET A 21 -2.12 6.61 -7.67
N ASP A 22 -3.19 6.78 -8.45
CA ASP A 22 -4.54 6.78 -7.92
C ASP A 22 -4.95 5.37 -7.52
N ILE A 23 -5.69 5.26 -6.42
CA ILE A 23 -6.20 3.99 -5.91
C ILE A 23 -7.72 3.96 -6.08
N TYR A 24 -8.22 2.92 -6.73
CA TYR A 24 -9.65 2.68 -6.94
C TYR A 24 -10.05 1.32 -6.39
N THR A 25 -11.29 1.20 -5.96
CA THR A 25 -11.86 -0.13 -5.69
C THR A 25 -12.17 -0.82 -7.01
N ASP A 26 -12.38 -2.13 -6.96
CA ASP A 26 -12.79 -2.89 -8.14
C ASP A 26 -14.18 -2.49 -8.63
N GLY A 27 -14.94 -1.74 -7.85
CA GLY A 27 -16.21 -1.14 -8.28
C GLY A 27 -16.06 0.25 -8.87
N GLY A 28 -14.82 0.75 -8.99
CA GLY A 28 -14.57 2.06 -9.61
C GLY A 28 -14.59 3.25 -8.67
N LYS A 29 -14.66 3.02 -7.36
CA LYS A 29 -14.66 4.11 -6.38
C LYS A 29 -13.23 4.58 -6.14
N PHE A 30 -13.00 5.88 -6.26
CA PHE A 30 -11.70 6.50 -5.97
C PHE A 30 -11.48 6.56 -4.46
N LEU A 31 -10.32 6.09 -4.00
CA LEU A 31 -9.96 6.11 -2.58
C LEU A 31 -8.93 7.18 -2.23
N GLY A 32 -8.00 7.45 -3.12
CA GLY A 32 -6.93 8.41 -2.87
C GLY A 32 -5.72 8.10 -3.72
N ARG A 33 -4.59 8.72 -3.39
CA ARG A 33 -3.31 8.51 -4.05
C ARG A 33 -2.31 7.89 -3.10
N VAL A 34 -1.43 7.06 -3.64
CA VAL A 34 -0.37 6.44 -2.86
C VAL A 34 0.61 7.51 -2.39
N GLN A 35 0.72 7.71 -1.08
CA GLN A 35 1.65 8.66 -0.46
C GLN A 35 2.85 7.96 0.15
N GLU A 36 2.62 6.83 0.82
CA GLU A 36 3.67 6.06 1.46
C GLU A 36 3.47 4.59 1.16
N ILE A 37 4.57 3.86 1.12
CA ILE A 37 4.58 2.42 0.91
C ILE A 37 5.29 1.77 2.08
N LEU A 38 4.61 0.90 2.79
CA LEU A 38 5.17 0.20 3.94
C LEU A 38 5.70 -1.16 3.50
N LEU A 39 6.95 -1.43 3.84
CA LEU A 39 7.67 -2.64 3.44
C LEU A 39 8.00 -3.49 4.64
N ASP A 40 7.96 -4.81 4.44
CA ASP A 40 8.58 -5.76 5.34
C ASP A 40 10.01 -6.00 4.83
N LEU A 41 10.99 -5.44 5.53
CA LEU A 41 12.38 -5.51 5.07
C LEU A 41 12.96 -6.92 5.15
N GLU A 42 12.46 -7.74 6.07
CA GLU A 42 12.94 -9.13 6.17
C GLU A 42 12.49 -9.96 4.99
N LYS A 43 11.25 -9.78 4.56
CA LYS A 43 10.67 -10.53 3.44
C LYS A 43 10.84 -9.84 2.11
N GLY A 44 11.21 -8.55 2.11
CA GLY A 44 11.29 -7.77 0.90
C GLY A 44 9.95 -7.61 0.21
N GLU A 45 8.88 -7.47 0.98
CA GLU A 45 7.52 -7.39 0.46
C GLU A 45 6.84 -6.09 0.84
N VAL A 46 6.00 -5.57 -0.07
CA VAL A 46 5.11 -4.48 0.25
C VAL A 46 3.99 -5.00 1.13
N ILE A 47 3.73 -4.32 2.24
CA ILE A 47 2.69 -4.71 3.18
C ILE A 47 1.44 -3.86 2.98
N ARG A 48 1.63 -2.55 2.83
CA ARG A 48 0.52 -1.60 2.88
C ARG A 48 0.84 -0.37 2.06
N LEU A 49 -0.20 0.22 1.47
CA LEU A 49 -0.10 1.51 0.77
C LEU A 49 -0.92 2.52 1.57
N THR A 50 -0.36 3.68 1.87
CA THR A 50 -1.09 4.73 2.57
C THR A 50 -1.49 5.84 1.61
N MET A 51 -2.60 6.50 1.90
CA MET A 51 -3.13 7.59 1.10
C MET A 51 -2.90 8.95 1.75
N GLU A 52 -2.20 8.98 2.88
CA GLU A 52 -1.74 10.20 3.56
C GLU A 52 -0.30 9.97 3.99
N PRO A 53 0.53 11.03 4.00
CA PRO A 53 1.92 10.90 4.46
C PRO A 53 1.98 10.60 5.96
N LEU A 54 2.98 9.81 6.36
CA LEU A 54 3.16 9.39 7.75
C LEU A 54 4.26 10.19 8.46
N ASN A 55 4.98 11.04 7.75
CA ASN A 55 6.05 11.82 8.36
C ASN A 55 5.47 12.94 9.24
N SER A 56 6.09 13.15 10.39
CA SER A 56 5.74 14.23 11.33
C SER A 56 4.34 14.11 11.92
N VAL A 57 3.76 12.92 11.94
CA VAL A 57 2.46 12.69 12.57
C VAL A 57 2.65 12.05 13.93
N SER A 58 1.68 12.28 14.84
CA SER A 58 1.67 11.63 16.14
C SER A 58 1.39 10.13 15.99
N LYS A 59 1.63 9.37 17.05
CA LYS A 59 1.34 7.95 17.07
C LYS A 59 -0.14 7.66 16.83
N ASP A 60 -1.02 8.46 17.40
CA ASP A 60 -2.47 8.30 17.22
C ASP A 60 -2.89 8.63 15.81
N GLU A 61 -2.30 9.68 15.22
CA GLU A 61 -2.56 10.02 13.82
C GLU A 61 -2.09 8.91 12.87
N ALA A 62 -0.91 8.34 13.15
CA ALA A 62 -0.41 7.24 12.33
C ALA A 62 -1.38 6.05 12.39
N LYS A 63 -1.90 5.73 13.57
CA LYS A 63 -2.89 4.65 13.70
C LYS A 63 -4.16 4.94 12.91
N ARG A 64 -4.63 6.18 12.95
CA ARG A 64 -5.80 6.60 12.20
C ARG A 64 -5.57 6.43 10.70
N ILE A 65 -4.42 6.87 10.21
CA ILE A 65 -4.08 6.77 8.79
C ILE A 65 -4.02 5.29 8.38
N LEU A 66 -3.39 4.45 9.18
CA LEU A 66 -3.30 3.02 8.86
C LEU A 66 -4.66 2.34 8.87
N ARG A 67 -5.58 2.81 9.71
CA ARG A 67 -6.93 2.23 9.77
C ARG A 67 -7.82 2.74 8.65
N ASP A 68 -7.84 4.05 8.42
CA ASP A 68 -8.84 4.69 7.57
C ASP A 68 -8.31 5.10 6.19
N LYS A 69 -7.00 5.31 6.07
CA LYS A 69 -6.38 5.86 4.87
C LYS A 69 -5.25 4.99 4.36
N SER A 70 -5.40 3.68 4.48
CA SER A 70 -4.45 2.74 3.90
C SER A 70 -5.15 1.49 3.40
N VAL A 71 -4.48 0.76 2.52
CA VAL A 71 -4.97 -0.53 2.01
C VAL A 71 -3.86 -1.56 2.17
N LEU A 72 -4.24 -2.80 2.49
CA LEU A 72 -3.29 -3.91 2.51
C LEU A 72 -2.89 -4.27 1.09
N TYR A 73 -1.62 -4.49 0.85
CA TYR A 73 -1.14 -4.82 -0.48
C TYR A 73 -1.72 -6.14 -0.98
N LYS A 74 -2.00 -7.09 -0.10
CA LYS A 74 -2.65 -8.34 -0.50
C LYS A 74 -4.09 -8.14 -0.99
N SER A 75 -4.68 -6.97 -0.74
CA SER A 75 -5.99 -6.62 -1.29
C SER A 75 -5.89 -5.98 -2.68
N VAL A 76 -4.67 -5.74 -3.16
CA VAL A 76 -4.44 -5.15 -4.48
C VAL A 76 -4.69 -6.22 -5.54
N LYS A 77 -5.59 -5.93 -6.46
CA LYS A 77 -5.93 -6.84 -7.57
C LYS A 77 -5.06 -6.59 -8.79
N SER A 78 -4.72 -5.34 -9.05
CA SER A 78 -3.87 -5.01 -10.20
C SER A 78 -3.19 -3.67 -9.96
N VAL A 79 -2.03 -3.51 -10.61
CA VAL A 79 -1.27 -2.26 -10.65
C VAL A 79 -0.80 -2.05 -12.07
N GLU A 80 -1.34 -1.03 -12.72
CA GLU A 80 -0.88 -0.62 -14.07
C GLU A 80 -0.69 0.89 -14.04
N ASP A 81 -1.63 1.64 -14.56
CA ASP A 81 -1.62 3.10 -14.45
C ASP A 81 -2.26 3.56 -13.14
N VAL A 82 -3.09 2.72 -12.55
CA VAL A 82 -3.74 2.94 -11.27
C VAL A 82 -3.66 1.67 -10.44
N VAL A 83 -3.88 1.80 -9.13
CA VAL A 83 -3.96 0.67 -8.21
C VAL A 83 -5.43 0.32 -8.03
N VAL A 84 -5.78 -0.95 -8.26
CA VAL A 84 -7.14 -1.45 -8.05
C VAL A 84 -7.14 -2.41 -6.86
N VAL A 85 -8.01 -2.14 -5.89
CA VAL A 85 -8.13 -2.95 -4.68
C VAL A 85 -9.55 -3.48 -4.53
N THR A 86 -9.71 -4.49 -3.70
CA THR A 86 -11.03 -5.05 -3.41
C THR A 86 -11.87 -4.06 -2.61
N LYS A 87 -13.18 -4.13 -2.73
CA LYS A 87 -14.08 -3.33 -1.90
C LYS A 87 -13.83 -3.62 -0.43
N GLY A 88 -13.85 -2.58 0.39
CA GLY A 88 -13.62 -2.73 1.82
C GLY A 88 -12.16 -2.89 2.22
N ALA A 89 -11.22 -2.67 1.28
CA ALA A 89 -9.79 -2.80 1.58
C ALA A 89 -9.30 -1.82 2.65
N THR A 90 -10.03 -0.72 2.89
CA THR A 90 -9.71 0.24 3.95
C THR A 90 -10.45 -0.02 5.24
N SER A 91 -11.21 -1.11 5.33
CA SER A 91 -11.98 -1.41 6.54
C SER A 91 -11.05 -1.69 7.73
N ALA A 92 -11.54 -1.44 8.95
CA ALA A 92 -10.79 -1.67 10.18
C ALA A 92 -10.37 -3.14 10.33
N ALA A 93 -11.13 -4.06 9.74
CA ALA A 93 -10.79 -5.48 9.76
C ALA A 93 -9.41 -5.76 9.14
N GLY A 94 -8.96 -4.92 8.22
CA GLY A 94 -7.64 -5.04 7.64
C GLY A 94 -6.50 -4.83 8.62
N LEU A 95 -6.77 -4.23 9.77
CA LEU A 95 -5.78 -3.98 10.81
C LEU A 95 -5.73 -5.06 11.88
N GLU A 96 -6.72 -5.90 11.93
CA GLU A 96 -6.82 -6.94 12.96
C GLU A 96 -5.98 -8.17 12.62
N GLY A 97 -5.63 -8.34 11.38
CA GLY A 97 -4.86 -9.48 10.93
C GLY A 97 -3.38 -9.38 11.18
#